data_69909a4a92c40eeae59667e78e9858bc
#
_entry.id   69909a4a92c40eeae59667e78e9858bc
#
_cell.length_a   1.000
_cell.length_b   1.000
_cell.length_c   1.000
_cell.angle_alpha   90.00
_cell.angle_beta   90.00
_cell.angle_gamma   90.00
#
_symmetry.space_group_name_H-M   'P 1'
#
loop_
_entity.id
_entity.type
_entity.pdbx_description
1 polymer ?
#
loop_
_entity_poly.entity_id
_entity_poly.type
_entity_poly.pdbx_seq_one_letter_code
_entity_poly.pdbx_strand_id
1 'polypeptide(L)'
;MRRVLIEESPMIVCNIEYGVRPGMEGRLEEAFAALVPEIQAIGGFISMDNFQSQTRSGVMLEVSYWRDERALNSWIDNVAHRSMMPLGRNEIFSWYKIFSTEVKRQIDWTREA
;
A
#
# COMPACT_ATOMS: atom_id res chain seq x y z
N MET A 1 -30.45 5.78 -2.70
CA MET A 1 -29.84 6.32 -1.49
C MET A 1 -28.59 5.55 -1.12
N ARG A 2 -27.57 6.25 -0.74
CA ARG A 2 -26.29 5.67 -0.34
C ARG A 2 -26.32 5.26 1.13
N ARG A 3 -25.83 4.07 1.42
CA ARG A 3 -25.65 3.61 2.80
C ARG A 3 -24.21 3.79 3.22
N VAL A 4 -24.01 4.32 4.41
CA VAL A 4 -22.70 4.33 5.06
C VAL A 4 -22.63 3.11 5.97
N LEU A 5 -21.58 2.30 5.79
CA LEU A 5 -21.34 1.12 6.62
C LEU A 5 -20.35 1.48 7.73
N ILE A 6 -20.73 1.12 8.95
CA ILE A 6 -19.87 1.29 10.11
C ILE A 6 -19.48 -0.10 10.56
N GLU A 7 -18.21 -0.42 10.47
CA GLU A 7 -17.67 -1.71 10.84
C GLU A 7 -17.18 -1.69 12.28
N GLU A 8 -17.32 -2.82 12.99
CA GLU A 8 -16.72 -2.95 14.31
C GLU A 8 -15.21 -2.92 14.24
N SER A 9 -14.65 -3.56 13.20
CA SER A 9 -13.22 -3.50 12.90
C SER A 9 -13.06 -2.63 11.66
N PRO A 10 -12.64 -1.37 11.83
CA PRO A 10 -12.55 -0.48 10.69
C PRO A 10 -11.53 -0.96 9.65
N MET A 11 -11.86 -0.72 8.40
CA MET A 11 -10.93 -0.92 7.30
C MET A 11 -9.73 -0.01 7.50
N ILE A 12 -8.56 -0.51 7.15
CA ILE A 12 -7.32 0.23 7.29
C ILE A 12 -6.81 0.62 5.89
N VAL A 13 -6.33 1.84 5.77
CA VAL A 13 -5.62 2.32 4.58
C VAL A 13 -4.18 2.57 4.99
N CYS A 14 -3.26 1.86 4.33
CA CYS A 14 -1.83 2.06 4.53
C CYS A 14 -1.29 2.88 3.37
N ASN A 15 -0.59 3.96 3.68
CA ASN A 15 -0.01 4.88 2.70
C ASN A 15 1.50 4.86 2.83
N ILE A 16 2.18 4.73 1.70
CA ILE A 16 3.63 4.83 1.65
C ILE A 16 3.99 5.87 0.59
N GLU A 17 4.48 7.04 1.04
CA GLU A 17 5.07 8.01 0.13
C GLU A 17 6.55 7.68 0.03
N TYR A 18 7.10 7.72 -1.18
CA TYR A 18 8.50 7.37 -1.35
C TYR A 18 9.12 8.03 -2.58
N GLY A 19 10.44 8.13 -2.54
CA GLY A 19 11.25 8.47 -3.70
C GLY A 19 12.20 7.33 -3.98
N VAL A 20 12.49 7.10 -5.27
CA VAL A 20 13.39 6.02 -5.71
C VAL A 20 14.75 6.61 -6.04
N ARG A 21 15.80 5.96 -5.61
CA ARG A 21 17.16 6.36 -5.97
C ARG A 21 17.34 6.24 -7.49
N PRO A 22 18.05 7.18 -8.11
CA PRO A 22 18.29 7.13 -9.56
C PRO A 22 18.87 5.78 -9.97
N GLY A 23 18.28 5.18 -11.00
CA GLY A 23 18.73 3.90 -11.53
C GLY A 23 18.15 2.68 -10.84
N MET A 24 17.35 2.85 -9.76
CA MET A 24 16.79 1.74 -9.01
C MET A 24 15.35 1.40 -9.35
N GLU A 25 14.77 2.06 -10.35
CA GLU A 25 13.39 1.84 -10.76
C GLU A 25 13.13 0.39 -11.17
N GLY A 26 14.05 -0.21 -11.91
CA GLY A 26 13.93 -1.61 -12.34
C GLY A 26 14.01 -2.59 -11.16
N ARG A 27 14.85 -2.30 -10.16
CA ARG A 27 14.94 -3.12 -8.96
C ARG A 27 13.65 -3.04 -8.15
N LEU A 28 13.04 -1.86 -8.11
CA LEU A 28 11.75 -1.68 -7.43
C LEU A 28 10.65 -2.50 -8.11
N GLU A 29 10.59 -2.46 -9.45
CA GLU A 29 9.62 -3.25 -10.20
C GLU A 29 9.79 -4.75 -9.94
N GLU A 30 11.02 -5.24 -9.93
CA GLU A 30 11.30 -6.63 -9.63
C GLU A 30 10.84 -7.01 -8.23
N ALA A 31 11.14 -6.16 -7.24
CA ALA A 31 10.74 -6.41 -5.86
C ALA A 31 9.23 -6.43 -5.71
N PHE A 32 8.52 -5.48 -6.33
CA PHE A 32 7.06 -5.46 -6.31
C PHE A 32 6.48 -6.72 -6.97
N ALA A 33 7.01 -7.09 -8.13
CA ALA A 33 6.52 -8.28 -8.84
C ALA A 33 6.67 -9.54 -7.99
N ALA A 34 7.76 -9.65 -7.23
CA ALA A 34 7.99 -10.78 -6.34
C ALA A 34 7.02 -10.79 -5.15
N LEU A 35 6.60 -9.61 -4.67
CA LEU A 35 5.74 -9.49 -3.49
C LEU A 35 4.25 -9.55 -3.81
N VAL A 36 3.83 -9.28 -5.06
CA VAL A 36 2.40 -9.27 -5.41
C VAL A 36 1.70 -10.58 -5.05
N PRO A 37 2.20 -11.77 -5.40
CA PRO A 37 1.52 -13.01 -5.00
C PRO A 37 1.43 -13.18 -3.50
N GLU A 38 2.43 -12.71 -2.77
CA GLU A 38 2.50 -12.83 -1.32
C GLU A 38 1.45 -11.93 -0.66
N ILE A 39 1.32 -10.68 -1.11
CA ILE A 39 0.35 -9.75 -0.54
C ILE A 39 -1.07 -10.20 -0.86
N GLN A 40 -1.30 -10.71 -2.07
CA GLN A 40 -2.62 -11.19 -2.49
C GLN A 40 -3.08 -12.42 -1.70
N ALA A 41 -2.14 -13.18 -1.14
CA ALA A 41 -2.45 -14.34 -0.33
C ALA A 41 -2.83 -13.99 1.12
N ILE A 42 -2.64 -12.75 1.55
CA ILE A 42 -2.99 -12.34 2.92
C ILE A 42 -4.51 -12.21 3.05
N GLY A 43 -5.08 -12.93 4.01
CA GLY A 43 -6.51 -12.79 4.32
C GLY A 43 -6.82 -11.37 4.77
N GLY A 44 -7.82 -10.75 4.14
CA GLY A 44 -8.18 -9.37 4.45
C GLY A 44 -7.48 -8.31 3.62
N PHE A 45 -6.55 -8.67 2.75
CA PHE A 45 -6.05 -7.75 1.74
C PHE A 45 -7.17 -7.40 0.76
N ILE A 46 -7.35 -6.13 0.47
CA ILE A 46 -8.41 -5.67 -0.43
C ILE A 46 -7.83 -5.24 -1.77
N SER A 47 -6.94 -4.26 -1.76
CA SER A 47 -6.34 -3.74 -3.01
C SER A 47 -5.09 -2.94 -2.72
N MET A 48 -4.30 -2.72 -3.75
CA MET A 48 -3.11 -1.89 -3.70
C MET A 48 -2.92 -1.20 -5.04
N ASP A 49 -2.66 0.09 -5.00
CA ASP A 49 -2.38 0.89 -6.18
C ASP A 49 -1.19 1.79 -5.94
N ASN A 50 -0.48 2.09 -7.02
CA ASN A 50 0.62 3.05 -7.00
C ASN A 50 0.25 4.26 -7.82
N PHE A 51 0.58 5.44 -7.30
CA PHE A 51 0.29 6.73 -7.91
C PHE A 51 1.55 7.57 -7.99
N GLN A 52 1.60 8.43 -8.96
CA GLN A 52 2.68 9.39 -9.12
C GLN A 52 2.17 10.77 -8.77
N SER A 53 2.93 11.54 -7.98
CA SER A 53 2.56 12.92 -7.68
C SER A 53 2.61 13.76 -8.95
N GLN A 54 1.58 14.58 -9.16
CA GLN A 54 1.55 15.52 -10.29
C GLN A 54 2.20 16.87 -9.96
N THR A 55 2.44 17.12 -8.68
CA THR A 55 2.99 18.40 -8.21
C THR A 55 4.41 18.30 -7.70
N ARG A 56 4.84 17.11 -7.30
CA ARG A 56 6.20 16.89 -6.77
C ARG A 56 6.89 15.85 -7.64
N SER A 57 7.91 16.26 -8.38
CA SER A 57 8.65 15.37 -9.28
C SER A 57 9.31 14.22 -8.50
N GLY A 58 9.14 13.00 -9.00
CA GLY A 58 9.78 11.81 -8.44
C GLY A 58 9.15 11.28 -7.16
N VAL A 59 8.03 11.85 -6.72
CA VAL A 59 7.34 11.38 -5.52
C VAL A 59 6.24 10.41 -5.90
N MET A 60 6.27 9.23 -5.29
CA MET A 60 5.31 8.15 -5.51
C MET A 60 4.49 7.90 -4.25
N LEU A 61 3.32 7.34 -4.42
CA LEU A 61 2.44 6.93 -3.32
C LEU A 61 1.91 5.54 -3.59
N GLU A 62 2.13 4.62 -2.66
CA GLU A 62 1.47 3.33 -2.66
C GLU A 62 0.34 3.37 -1.64
N VAL A 63 -0.86 3.02 -2.08
CA VAL A 63 -2.05 2.97 -1.22
C VAL A 63 -2.54 1.54 -1.19
N SER A 64 -2.65 0.98 0.00
CA SER A 64 -3.20 -0.36 0.17
C SER A 64 -4.36 -0.34 1.16
N TYR A 65 -5.36 -1.17 0.87
CA TYR A 65 -6.59 -1.26 1.64
C TYR A 65 -6.68 -2.64 2.29
N TRP A 66 -7.02 -2.65 3.58
CA TRP A 66 -7.05 -3.87 4.40
C TRP A 66 -8.35 -3.94 5.19
N ARG A 67 -8.92 -5.13 5.27
CA ARG A 67 -10.17 -5.33 6.00
C ARG A 67 -10.10 -4.83 7.44
N ASP A 68 -8.95 -5.04 8.10
CA ASP A 68 -8.72 -4.65 9.47
C ASP A 68 -7.22 -4.57 9.77
N GLU A 69 -6.88 -4.14 10.97
CA GLU A 69 -5.49 -4.00 11.38
C GLU A 69 -4.76 -5.35 11.45
N ARG A 70 -5.46 -6.41 11.80
CA ARG A 70 -4.86 -7.75 11.84
C ARG A 70 -4.33 -8.16 10.47
N ALA A 71 -5.11 -7.89 9.41
CA ALA A 71 -4.68 -8.20 8.05
C ALA A 71 -3.42 -7.44 7.67
N LEU A 72 -3.38 -6.14 7.96
CA LEU A 72 -2.18 -5.34 7.69
C LEU A 72 -0.99 -5.87 8.48
N ASN A 73 -1.17 -6.19 9.76
CA ASN A 73 -0.10 -6.73 10.58
C ASN A 73 0.42 -8.07 10.05
N SER A 74 -0.45 -8.91 9.50
CA SER A 74 -0.04 -10.17 8.86
C SER A 74 0.89 -9.91 7.68
N TRP A 75 0.64 -8.84 6.92
CA TRP A 75 1.52 -8.46 5.83
C TRP A 75 2.85 -7.91 6.33
N ILE A 76 2.82 -7.04 7.33
CA ILE A 76 4.03 -6.48 7.93
C ILE A 76 4.93 -7.60 8.45
N ASP A 77 4.34 -8.64 9.02
CA ASP A 77 5.09 -9.78 9.59
C ASP A 77 5.40 -10.87 8.57
N ASN A 78 4.93 -10.74 7.34
CA ASN A 78 5.16 -11.73 6.28
C ASN A 78 6.67 -11.87 6.01
N VAL A 79 7.14 -13.12 5.94
CA VAL A 79 8.57 -13.42 5.79
C VAL A 79 9.14 -12.84 4.49
N ALA A 80 8.42 -12.99 3.38
CA ALA A 80 8.90 -12.46 2.09
C ALA A 80 8.97 -10.93 2.13
N HIS A 81 7.96 -10.27 2.69
CA HIS A 81 7.95 -8.83 2.83
C HIS A 81 9.11 -8.36 3.72
N ARG A 82 9.30 -8.99 4.87
CA ARG A 82 10.36 -8.63 5.80
C ARG A 82 11.76 -8.80 5.20
N SER A 83 11.94 -9.83 4.37
CA SER A 83 13.23 -10.06 3.73
C SER A 83 13.56 -9.01 2.66
N MET A 84 12.54 -8.33 2.10
CA MET A 84 12.72 -7.27 1.12
C MET A 84 12.95 -5.89 1.75
N MET A 85 12.61 -5.70 3.02
CA MET A 85 12.74 -4.40 3.67
C MET A 85 14.17 -3.84 3.68
N PRO A 86 15.20 -4.64 4.00
CA PRO A 86 16.58 -4.14 3.95
C PRO A 86 17.00 -3.70 2.54
N LEU A 87 16.57 -4.41 1.51
CA LEU A 87 16.86 -4.06 0.13
C LEU A 87 16.28 -2.68 -0.21
N GLY A 88 15.03 -2.44 0.14
CA GLY A 88 14.38 -1.15 -0.09
C GLY A 88 15.11 -0.02 0.63
N ARG A 89 15.38 -0.21 1.92
CA ARG A 89 16.00 0.81 2.75
C ARG A 89 17.44 1.10 2.34
N ASN A 90 18.21 0.09 2.00
CA ASN A 90 19.64 0.23 1.74
C ASN A 90 19.97 0.56 0.29
N GLU A 91 19.13 0.16 -0.67
CA GLU A 91 19.47 0.25 -2.08
C GLU A 91 18.48 0.99 -2.96
N ILE A 92 17.16 0.85 -2.70
CA ILE A 92 16.12 1.31 -3.64
C ILE A 92 15.62 2.71 -3.33
N PHE A 93 15.23 2.95 -2.09
CA PHE A 93 14.57 4.22 -1.72
C PHE A 93 15.58 5.29 -1.31
N SER A 94 15.34 6.51 -1.78
CA SER A 94 16.04 7.69 -1.27
C SER A 94 15.41 8.16 0.04
N TRP A 95 14.11 7.96 0.18
CA TRP A 95 13.33 8.26 1.40
C TRP A 95 11.99 7.55 1.31
N TYR A 96 11.36 7.35 2.45
CA TYR A 96 9.96 6.92 2.49
C TYR A 96 9.31 7.38 3.79
N LYS A 97 7.99 7.48 3.75
CA LYS A 97 7.16 7.77 4.90
C LYS A 97 5.96 6.84 4.86
N ILE A 98 5.73 6.12 5.95
CA ILE A 98 4.64 5.16 6.05
C ILE A 98 3.69 5.64 7.13
N PHE A 99 2.40 5.66 6.82
CA PHE A 99 1.36 5.88 7.82
C PHE A 99 0.12 5.08 7.44
N SER A 100 -0.59 4.62 8.46
CA SER A 100 -1.86 3.92 8.27
C SER A 100 -2.97 4.67 9.01
N THR A 101 -4.17 4.60 8.45
CA THR A 101 -5.33 5.28 8.99
C THR A 101 -6.52 4.33 9.02
N GLU A 102 -7.44 4.60 9.93
CA GLU A 102 -8.72 3.90 9.96
C GLU A 102 -9.70 4.64 9.09
N VAL A 103 -10.48 3.90 8.29
CA VAL A 103 -11.54 4.48 7.49
C VAL A 103 -12.75 4.67 8.38
N LYS A 104 -13.10 5.92 8.65
CA LYS A 104 -14.28 6.24 9.46
C LYS A 104 -15.55 6.24 8.64
N ARG A 105 -15.46 6.56 7.36
CA ARG A 105 -16.62 6.64 6.49
C ARG A 105 -16.18 6.47 5.05
N GLN A 106 -17.00 5.76 4.27
CA GLN A 106 -16.76 5.57 2.85
C GLN A 106 -18.06 5.85 2.11
N ILE A 107 -17.97 6.63 1.04
CA ILE A 107 -19.09 6.91 0.16
C ILE A 107 -18.63 6.62 -1.25
N ASP A 108 -19.35 5.72 -1.92
CA ASP A 108 -19.09 5.38 -3.31
C ASP A 108 -20.19 5.93 -4.18
N TRP A 109 -19.81 6.52 -5.29
CA TRP A 109 -20.74 7.00 -6.29
C TRP A 109 -20.18 6.71 -7.67
N THR A 110 -21.00 6.19 -8.52
CA THR A 110 -20.64 5.89 -9.90
C THR A 110 -21.75 6.40 -10.81
N ARG A 111 -21.35 7.10 -11.85
CA ARG A 111 -22.34 7.58 -12.84
C ARG A 111 -22.79 6.42 -13.68
N GLU A 112 -24.07 6.32 -13.91
CA GLU A 112 -24.62 5.34 -14.85
C GLU A 112 -24.22 5.72 -16.27
N ALA A 113 -23.91 4.71 -17.08
CA ALA A 113 -23.48 4.91 -18.46
C ALA A 113 -24.62 5.46 -19.36
#